data_ff41a873e41d9fd768c023a6d2734d4b
#
_entry.id   ff41a873e41d9fd768c023a6d2734d4b
#
_cell.length_a   1.000
_cell.length_b   1.000
_cell.length_c   1.000
_cell.angle_alpha   90.00
_cell.angle_beta   90.00
_cell.angle_gamma   90.00
#
_symmetry.space_group_name_H-M   'P 1'
#
loop_
_entity.id
_entity.type
_entity.pdbx_description
1 polymer ?
#
loop_
_entity_poly.entity_id
_entity_poly.type
_entity_poly.pdbx_seq_one_letter_code
_entity_poly.pdbx_strand_id
1 'polypeptide(L)'
;MKKTIFILATLLICGVAVGKKAPKQTKDLWPDGTEIEAWFKDTASVKLEGLGRQYRVTDYGVVNDGRIHTKELQALIDKVAQDGGGVLVVPEGVYMTGAVFFKQGVHLYLKAGGVLMGSNDPSDYPLLQTRIEGETCKYYSALINADGLDGFTISGKGAIDGNGYTFWKHFWERRAWNNKCTNKDEQRPRLVFISNCKNVQIEGINLQNSPFWTTHIYNSERVKLLNLHIYSPAKPVKAPSTDAIDLDVVKNILVKGCYMSVNDDAVAIKGGKGPYADAFRTKYEGVDLSKFPEMQGDGGNENIIIEDCVYGFCHGCLTLGSESVYNHNIILRRIKVDEANNLLWLKMRPDTPQQYEYVTVEDIEGNGKNFILVAPWTQFYDLKGRETTPMSYSDHITMRNIRFDCNVFFNVIQREDQYHLSNFTFENLDITAQKKEFHTEYVENFSVKNVNVK
;
A
#
# COMPACT_ATOMS: atom_id res chain seq x y z
N MET A 1 85.81 19.52 -23.40
CA MET A 1 84.37 19.65 -23.71
C MET A 1 83.91 18.24 -24.20
N LYS A 2 83.28 17.43 -23.35
CA LYS A 2 82.79 16.10 -23.75
C LYS A 2 81.21 16.22 -23.74
N LYS A 3 80.61 16.02 -24.90
CA LYS A 3 79.17 15.93 -25.10
C LYS A 3 78.69 14.48 -24.77
N THR A 4 77.86 14.36 -23.77
CA THR A 4 77.17 13.11 -23.39
C THR A 4 75.85 13.09 -24.09
N ILE A 5 75.62 12.05 -24.93
CA ILE A 5 74.38 11.78 -25.64
C ILE A 5 73.54 10.87 -24.75
N PHE A 6 72.32 11.27 -24.33
CA PHE A 6 71.32 10.43 -23.67
C PHE A 6 70.45 9.81 -24.73
N ILE A 7 70.46 8.45 -24.79
CA ILE A 7 69.54 7.69 -25.61
C ILE A 7 68.32 7.35 -24.72
N LEU A 8 67.16 7.85 -25.12
CA LEU A 8 65.88 7.58 -24.48
C LEU A 8 65.27 6.31 -25.13
N ALA A 9 65.28 5.21 -24.41
CA ALA A 9 64.62 3.99 -24.85
C ALA A 9 63.12 4.01 -24.46
N THR A 10 62.25 4.12 -25.45
CA THR A 10 60.81 4.07 -25.28
C THR A 10 60.36 2.62 -25.29
N LEU A 11 59.94 2.08 -24.12
CA LEU A 11 59.28 0.80 -23.97
C LEU A 11 57.80 0.94 -24.39
N LEU A 12 57.44 0.34 -25.51
CA LEU A 12 56.04 0.13 -25.91
C LEU A 12 55.48 -1.05 -25.08
N ILE A 13 54.63 -0.76 -24.11
CA ILE A 13 53.83 -1.79 -23.41
C ILE A 13 52.53 -1.95 -24.18
N CYS A 14 52.43 -3.03 -24.97
CA CYS A 14 51.17 -3.49 -25.55
C CYS A 14 50.28 -4.04 -24.43
N GLY A 15 49.40 -3.20 -23.88
CA GLY A 15 48.35 -3.62 -22.95
C GLY A 15 47.25 -4.37 -23.74
N VAL A 16 47.15 -5.70 -23.53
CA VAL A 16 45.97 -6.48 -23.97
C VAL A 16 44.80 -6.07 -23.13
N ALA A 17 43.90 -5.24 -23.66
CA ALA A 17 42.64 -4.93 -23.05
C ALA A 17 41.75 -6.18 -23.06
N VAL A 18 41.73 -6.92 -21.95
CA VAL A 18 40.70 -7.95 -21.72
C VAL A 18 39.38 -7.21 -21.48
N GLY A 19 38.60 -7.09 -22.52
CA GLY A 19 37.24 -6.55 -22.44
C GLY A 19 36.42 -7.37 -21.46
N LYS A 20 36.18 -6.85 -20.25
CA LYS A 20 35.14 -7.38 -19.37
C LYS A 20 33.82 -7.24 -20.12
N LYS A 21 33.23 -8.37 -20.56
CA LYS A 21 31.84 -8.38 -21.03
C LYS A 21 31.01 -7.73 -19.92
N ALA A 22 30.30 -6.65 -20.24
CA ALA A 22 29.29 -6.11 -19.36
C ALA A 22 28.37 -7.25 -18.91
N PRO A 23 28.02 -7.34 -17.61
CA PRO A 23 27.09 -8.36 -17.17
C PRO A 23 25.83 -8.26 -18.02
N LYS A 24 25.41 -9.40 -18.57
CA LYS A 24 24.12 -9.50 -19.26
C LYS A 24 23.09 -8.94 -18.28
N GLN A 25 22.43 -7.86 -18.65
CA GLN A 25 21.33 -7.30 -17.89
C GLN A 25 20.24 -8.40 -17.85
N THR A 26 20.11 -9.09 -16.71
CA THR A 26 19.04 -10.06 -16.52
C THR A 26 17.74 -9.28 -16.61
N LYS A 27 16.83 -9.74 -17.48
CA LYS A 27 15.49 -9.13 -17.57
C LYS A 27 14.83 -9.20 -16.20
N ASP A 28 14.27 -8.09 -15.76
CA ASP A 28 13.45 -8.03 -14.57
C ASP A 28 12.07 -8.61 -14.93
N LEU A 29 11.68 -9.70 -14.26
CA LEU A 29 10.47 -10.45 -14.59
C LEU A 29 9.50 -10.47 -13.40
N TRP A 30 8.23 -10.53 -13.70
CA TRP A 30 7.21 -10.85 -12.74
C TRP A 30 7.39 -12.28 -12.19
N PRO A 31 6.81 -12.60 -11.03
CA PRO A 31 6.88 -13.94 -10.46
C PRO A 31 6.31 -15.04 -11.37
N ASP A 32 5.39 -14.73 -12.27
CA ASP A 32 4.85 -15.65 -13.29
C ASP A 32 5.77 -15.82 -14.51
N GLY A 33 6.90 -15.11 -14.56
CA GLY A 33 7.88 -15.17 -15.65
C GLY A 33 7.62 -14.18 -16.80
N THR A 34 6.57 -13.39 -16.76
CA THR A 34 6.31 -12.34 -17.75
C THR A 34 7.20 -11.11 -17.52
N GLU A 35 7.39 -10.27 -18.55
CA GLU A 35 8.29 -9.12 -18.50
C GLU A 35 7.65 -7.93 -17.78
N ILE A 36 8.40 -7.30 -16.85
CA ILE A 36 7.98 -6.07 -16.18
C ILE A 36 8.09 -4.90 -17.16
N GLU A 37 6.99 -4.19 -17.36
CA GLU A 37 6.92 -3.03 -18.24
C GLU A 37 7.91 -1.91 -17.84
N ALA A 38 8.40 -1.17 -18.83
CA ALA A 38 9.31 -0.03 -18.62
C ALA A 38 8.70 1.07 -17.72
N TRP A 39 7.39 1.16 -17.66
CA TRP A 39 6.64 2.09 -16.81
C TRP A 39 7.03 1.97 -15.31
N PHE A 40 7.30 0.76 -14.82
CA PHE A 40 7.73 0.52 -13.44
C PHE A 40 9.14 1.04 -13.14
N LYS A 41 9.95 1.31 -14.17
CA LYS A 41 11.33 1.83 -14.05
C LYS A 41 11.36 3.36 -14.11
N ASP A 42 10.31 3.98 -14.62
CA ASP A 42 10.18 5.43 -14.65
C ASP A 42 9.71 5.95 -13.28
N THR A 43 10.62 6.55 -12.54
CA THR A 43 10.38 7.16 -11.22
C THR A 43 10.71 8.65 -11.23
N ALA A 44 10.56 9.29 -12.40
CA ALA A 44 10.80 10.72 -12.53
C ALA A 44 9.87 11.53 -11.63
N SER A 45 10.45 12.42 -10.84
CA SER A 45 9.69 13.35 -10.00
C SER A 45 8.90 14.34 -10.83
N VAL A 46 7.67 14.59 -10.40
CA VAL A 46 6.82 15.63 -11.01
C VAL A 46 7.33 17.01 -10.62
N LYS A 47 7.66 17.82 -11.61
CA LYS A 47 8.06 19.21 -11.38
C LYS A 47 6.83 20.11 -11.29
N LEU A 48 6.82 21.04 -10.33
CA LEU A 48 5.71 21.97 -10.13
C LEU A 48 5.34 22.73 -11.40
N GLU A 49 6.36 23.13 -12.19
CA GLU A 49 6.19 23.83 -13.45
C GLU A 49 5.47 23.01 -14.53
N GLY A 50 5.53 21.69 -14.41
CA GLY A 50 4.85 20.75 -15.32
C GLY A 50 3.37 20.53 -15.01
N LEU A 51 2.89 20.99 -13.85
CA LEU A 51 1.50 20.80 -13.39
C LEU A 51 0.55 21.92 -13.85
N GLY A 52 0.97 22.78 -14.77
CA GLY A 52 0.17 23.86 -15.32
C GLY A 52 0.17 25.14 -14.46
N ARG A 53 -0.89 25.94 -14.60
CA ARG A 53 -1.03 27.21 -13.87
C ARG A 53 -1.08 26.96 -12.36
N GLN A 54 -0.33 27.76 -11.61
CA GLN A 54 -0.26 27.69 -10.15
C GLN A 54 -1.31 28.59 -9.51
N TYR A 55 -2.06 28.04 -8.55
CA TYR A 55 -3.04 28.75 -7.75
C TYR A 55 -2.64 28.63 -6.27
N ARG A 56 -2.09 29.71 -5.72
CA ARG A 56 -1.71 29.73 -4.30
C ARG A 56 -2.98 29.81 -3.45
N VAL A 57 -3.20 28.85 -2.55
CA VAL A 57 -4.47 28.73 -1.81
C VAL A 57 -4.80 29.98 -0.99
N THR A 58 -3.77 30.68 -0.48
CA THR A 58 -3.94 31.93 0.30
C THR A 58 -4.55 33.08 -0.49
N ASP A 59 -4.36 33.11 -1.81
CA ASP A 59 -4.89 34.17 -2.69
C ASP A 59 -6.40 33.99 -2.94
N TYR A 60 -6.97 32.87 -2.47
CA TYR A 60 -8.36 32.47 -2.63
C TYR A 60 -9.08 32.23 -1.30
N GLY A 61 -8.59 32.83 -0.22
CA GLY A 61 -9.26 32.83 1.08
C GLY A 61 -8.98 31.63 1.97
N VAL A 62 -8.12 30.68 1.58
CA VAL A 62 -7.66 29.60 2.44
C VAL A 62 -6.45 30.10 3.23
N VAL A 63 -6.68 30.50 4.48
CA VAL A 63 -5.67 31.18 5.30
C VAL A 63 -5.28 30.37 6.54
N ASN A 64 -4.08 30.61 7.05
CA ASN A 64 -3.56 29.97 8.25
C ASN A 64 -4.03 30.75 9.51
N ASP A 65 -5.30 30.58 9.88
CA ASP A 65 -5.92 31.28 11.02
C ASP A 65 -6.60 30.32 12.02
N GLY A 66 -6.38 29.01 11.88
CA GLY A 66 -6.95 27.97 12.74
C GLY A 66 -8.43 27.65 12.50
N ARG A 67 -9.06 28.27 11.50
CA ARG A 67 -10.43 27.96 11.08
C ARG A 67 -10.49 26.95 9.93
N ILE A 68 -11.64 26.29 9.78
CA ILE A 68 -11.90 25.34 8.71
C ILE A 68 -12.27 26.09 7.42
N HIS A 69 -11.51 25.89 6.35
CA HIS A 69 -11.67 26.55 5.05
C HIS A 69 -12.09 25.57 3.94
N THR A 70 -12.93 24.59 4.24
CA THR A 70 -13.37 23.57 3.28
C THR A 70 -14.08 24.17 2.08
N LYS A 71 -14.96 25.15 2.30
CA LYS A 71 -15.74 25.79 1.23
C LYS A 71 -14.84 26.57 0.28
N GLU A 72 -13.91 27.33 0.80
CA GLU A 72 -12.96 28.13 0.04
C GLU A 72 -12.03 27.23 -0.77
N LEU A 73 -11.51 26.16 -0.14
CA LEU A 73 -10.65 25.22 -0.82
C LEU A 73 -11.38 24.43 -1.92
N GLN A 74 -12.61 23.98 -1.65
CA GLN A 74 -13.44 23.31 -2.67
C GLN A 74 -13.79 24.26 -3.82
N ALA A 75 -14.17 25.50 -3.52
CA ALA A 75 -14.46 26.52 -4.54
C ALA A 75 -13.22 26.80 -5.41
N LEU A 76 -12.02 26.77 -4.83
CA LEU A 76 -10.78 26.91 -5.60
C LEU A 76 -10.54 25.70 -6.51
N ILE A 77 -10.74 24.46 -6.02
CA ILE A 77 -10.65 23.24 -6.85
C ILE A 77 -11.61 23.35 -8.05
N ASP A 78 -12.86 23.76 -7.79
CA ASP A 78 -13.88 23.90 -8.82
C ASP A 78 -13.51 24.97 -9.85
N LYS A 79 -12.98 26.10 -9.39
CA LYS A 79 -12.49 27.18 -10.26
C LYS A 79 -11.32 26.70 -11.12
N VAL A 80 -10.32 26.02 -10.55
CA VAL A 80 -9.14 25.55 -11.31
C VAL A 80 -9.58 24.57 -12.41
N ALA A 81 -10.53 23.68 -12.11
CA ALA A 81 -11.09 22.77 -13.11
C ALA A 81 -11.81 23.55 -14.24
N GLN A 82 -12.59 24.58 -13.91
CA GLN A 82 -13.27 25.45 -14.89
C GLN A 82 -12.29 26.26 -15.75
N ASP A 83 -11.18 26.67 -15.17
CA ASP A 83 -10.09 27.41 -15.87
C ASP A 83 -9.27 26.51 -16.81
N GLY A 84 -9.58 25.22 -16.92
CA GLY A 84 -8.90 24.26 -17.77
C GLY A 84 -7.79 23.46 -17.08
N GLY A 85 -7.73 23.48 -15.76
CA GLY A 85 -6.75 22.72 -14.95
C GLY A 85 -5.62 23.59 -14.40
N GLY A 86 -4.79 22.94 -13.57
CA GLY A 86 -3.66 23.55 -12.91
C GLY A 86 -3.35 22.92 -11.56
N VAL A 87 -2.58 23.59 -10.73
CA VAL A 87 -2.12 23.08 -9.46
C VAL A 87 -2.44 24.02 -8.30
N LEU A 88 -3.09 23.49 -7.26
CA LEU A 88 -3.21 24.18 -5.98
C LEU A 88 -1.87 24.13 -5.27
N VAL A 89 -1.35 25.28 -4.87
CA VAL A 89 -0.09 25.40 -4.12
C VAL A 89 -0.40 25.79 -2.68
N VAL A 90 -0.10 24.87 -1.76
CA VAL A 90 -0.18 25.11 -0.32
C VAL A 90 1.18 25.64 0.15
N PRO A 91 1.30 26.92 0.54
CA PRO A 91 2.57 27.49 1.03
C PRO A 91 2.86 27.04 2.46
N GLU A 92 3.98 27.45 3.02
CA GLU A 92 4.31 27.26 4.43
C GLU A 92 3.17 27.78 5.34
N GLY A 93 2.79 26.97 6.34
CA GLY A 93 1.67 27.24 7.27
C GLY A 93 0.76 26.03 7.42
N VAL A 94 -0.22 26.14 8.34
CA VAL A 94 -1.22 25.10 8.62
C VAL A 94 -2.59 25.55 8.13
N TYR A 95 -3.16 24.84 7.19
CA TYR A 95 -4.43 25.16 6.54
C TYR A 95 -5.45 24.07 6.86
N MET A 96 -6.47 24.40 7.63
CA MET A 96 -7.45 23.43 8.10
C MET A 96 -8.62 23.28 7.11
N THR A 97 -9.02 22.04 6.86
CA THR A 97 -10.12 21.71 5.97
C THR A 97 -10.86 20.45 6.44
N GLY A 98 -12.11 20.30 6.08
CA GLY A 98 -12.82 19.02 6.02
C GLY A 98 -12.55 18.33 4.68
N ALA A 99 -13.43 17.41 4.30
CA ALA A 99 -13.29 16.65 3.05
C ALA A 99 -13.35 17.55 1.81
N VAL A 100 -12.38 17.34 0.89
CA VAL A 100 -12.35 18.00 -0.43
C VAL A 100 -12.29 16.97 -1.54
N PHE A 101 -12.86 17.33 -2.71
CA PHE A 101 -13.05 16.46 -3.86
C PHE A 101 -12.35 17.08 -5.08
N PHE A 102 -11.26 16.46 -5.51
CA PHE A 102 -10.49 16.89 -6.66
C PHE A 102 -11.23 16.60 -7.96
N LYS A 103 -10.92 17.38 -8.99
CA LYS A 103 -11.51 17.29 -10.32
C LYS A 103 -10.43 17.07 -11.38
N GLN A 104 -10.86 16.61 -12.56
CA GLN A 104 -9.96 16.35 -13.68
C GLN A 104 -9.09 17.57 -13.99
N GLY A 105 -7.78 17.32 -14.13
CA GLY A 105 -6.78 18.34 -14.44
C GLY A 105 -6.37 19.22 -13.26
N VAL A 106 -6.86 18.97 -12.04
CA VAL A 106 -6.51 19.74 -10.84
C VAL A 106 -5.54 18.93 -9.98
N HIS A 107 -4.36 19.47 -9.71
CA HIS A 107 -3.30 18.85 -8.93
C HIS A 107 -3.10 19.54 -7.59
N LEU A 108 -2.39 18.88 -6.65
CA LEU A 108 -2.05 19.43 -5.33
C LEU A 108 -0.52 19.45 -5.16
N TYR A 109 0.02 20.59 -4.77
CA TYR A 109 1.42 20.74 -4.41
C TYR A 109 1.57 21.37 -3.04
N LEU A 110 2.26 20.67 -2.12
CA LEU A 110 2.51 21.16 -0.76
C LEU A 110 3.97 21.60 -0.65
N LYS A 111 4.22 22.89 -0.45
CA LYS A 111 5.58 23.40 -0.20
C LYS A 111 6.13 22.87 1.11
N ALA A 112 7.45 22.90 1.28
CA ALA A 112 8.07 22.60 2.56
C ALA A 112 7.46 23.46 3.67
N GLY A 113 7.09 22.87 4.81
CA GLY A 113 6.38 23.55 5.90
C GLY A 113 4.90 23.83 5.63
N GLY A 114 4.38 23.53 4.43
CA GLY A 114 2.94 23.62 4.14
C GLY A 114 2.22 22.36 4.61
N VAL A 115 1.19 22.54 5.43
CA VAL A 115 0.39 21.46 6.01
C VAL A 115 -1.08 21.67 5.68
N LEU A 116 -1.68 20.68 5.02
CA LEU A 116 -3.14 20.61 4.90
C LEU A 116 -3.64 19.70 6.02
N MET A 117 -4.33 20.29 7.01
CA MET A 117 -4.75 19.61 8.22
C MET A 117 -6.25 19.34 8.22
N GLY A 118 -6.63 18.10 8.51
CA GLY A 118 -8.03 17.68 8.61
C GLY A 118 -8.76 18.27 9.82
N SER A 119 -10.05 18.51 9.65
CA SER A 119 -10.95 18.79 10.77
C SER A 119 -11.02 17.56 11.69
N ASN A 120 -11.16 17.80 12.99
CA ASN A 120 -11.45 16.75 13.96
C ASN A 120 -12.96 16.62 14.26
N ASP A 121 -13.81 17.31 13.52
CA ASP A 121 -15.26 17.19 13.59
C ASP A 121 -15.78 16.27 12.47
N PRO A 122 -16.44 15.13 12.80
CA PRO A 122 -17.00 14.23 11.80
C PRO A 122 -17.99 14.87 10.83
N SER A 123 -18.67 15.98 11.25
CA SER A 123 -19.63 16.68 10.40
C SER A 123 -19.01 17.37 9.17
N ASP A 124 -17.69 17.56 9.17
CA ASP A 124 -16.93 18.10 8.04
C ASP A 124 -16.60 17.04 6.97
N TYR A 125 -17.05 15.79 7.18
CA TYR A 125 -16.85 14.66 6.28
C TYR A 125 -18.19 14.07 5.84
N PRO A 126 -18.71 14.39 4.66
CA PRO A 126 -19.99 13.87 4.19
C PRO A 126 -19.99 12.33 4.11
N LEU A 127 -21.12 11.74 4.51
CA LEU A 127 -21.37 10.31 4.36
C LEU A 127 -21.74 9.98 2.91
N LEU A 128 -20.95 9.12 2.28
CA LEU A 128 -21.12 8.71 0.87
C LEU A 128 -21.21 7.18 0.78
N GLN A 129 -21.76 6.68 -0.32
CA GLN A 129 -21.54 5.29 -0.71
C GLN A 129 -20.08 5.16 -1.15
N THR A 130 -19.32 4.34 -0.43
CA THR A 130 -17.87 4.20 -0.67
C THR A 130 -17.39 2.81 -0.30
N ARG A 131 -16.20 2.47 -0.72
CA ARG A 131 -15.57 1.18 -0.48
C ARG A 131 -14.87 1.14 0.88
N ILE A 132 -15.27 0.22 1.76
CA ILE A 132 -14.65 -0.02 3.08
C ILE A 132 -14.65 -1.52 3.37
N GLU A 133 -13.48 -2.07 3.75
CA GLU A 133 -13.34 -3.47 4.19
C GLU A 133 -13.99 -4.47 3.22
N GLY A 134 -13.70 -4.31 1.91
CA GLY A 134 -14.19 -5.19 0.86
C GLY A 134 -15.67 -5.05 0.51
N GLU A 135 -16.36 -4.01 0.98
CA GLU A 135 -17.79 -3.78 0.74
C GLU A 135 -18.06 -2.35 0.32
N THR A 136 -19.12 -2.15 -0.47
CA THR A 136 -19.69 -0.84 -0.73
C THR A 136 -20.71 -0.52 0.35
N CYS A 137 -20.45 0.52 1.14
CA CYS A 137 -21.30 0.92 2.25
C CYS A 137 -21.33 2.43 2.46
N LYS A 138 -22.28 2.92 3.25
CA LYS A 138 -22.34 4.32 3.66
C LYS A 138 -21.28 4.60 4.72
N TYR A 139 -20.30 5.44 4.39
CA TYR A 139 -19.19 5.76 5.27
C TYR A 139 -18.69 7.19 5.05
N TYR A 140 -17.90 7.75 5.98
CA TYR A 140 -17.30 9.06 5.79
C TYR A 140 -16.40 9.09 4.55
N SER A 141 -16.48 10.19 3.80
CA SER A 141 -15.48 10.52 2.79
C SER A 141 -14.09 10.66 3.40
N ALA A 142 -13.05 10.57 2.57
CA ALA A 142 -11.70 10.88 3.00
C ALA A 142 -11.49 12.40 3.13
N LEU A 143 -10.38 12.81 3.73
CA LEU A 143 -9.96 14.22 3.71
C LEU A 143 -9.68 14.67 2.26
N ILE A 144 -8.89 13.88 1.52
CA ILE A 144 -8.62 14.09 0.09
C ILE A 144 -9.31 12.99 -0.71
N ASN A 145 -10.17 13.37 -1.65
CA ASN A 145 -10.90 12.45 -2.51
C ASN A 145 -10.61 12.77 -3.98
N ALA A 146 -10.27 11.72 -4.76
CA ALA A 146 -10.17 11.77 -6.21
C ALA A 146 -10.93 10.57 -6.79
N ASP A 147 -11.89 10.82 -7.67
CA ASP A 147 -12.71 9.78 -8.28
C ASP A 147 -12.83 9.98 -9.80
N GLY A 148 -12.51 8.93 -10.56
CA GLY A 148 -12.61 8.92 -12.01
C GLY A 148 -11.60 9.83 -12.74
N LEU A 149 -10.49 10.19 -12.11
CA LEU A 149 -9.50 11.11 -12.69
C LEU A 149 -8.40 10.38 -13.45
N ASP A 150 -7.91 11.01 -14.51
CA ASP A 150 -6.74 10.55 -15.25
C ASP A 150 -5.61 11.59 -15.16
N GLY A 151 -4.45 11.16 -14.65
CA GLY A 151 -3.27 12.03 -14.49
C GLY A 151 -3.22 12.85 -13.19
N PHE A 152 -3.93 12.47 -12.12
CA PHE A 152 -3.95 13.18 -10.85
C PHE A 152 -2.60 13.11 -10.11
N THR A 153 -2.17 14.23 -9.53
CA THR A 153 -0.89 14.31 -8.80
C THR A 153 -1.05 15.02 -7.47
N ILE A 154 -0.43 14.44 -6.43
CA ILE A 154 -0.14 15.10 -5.15
C ILE A 154 1.38 15.07 -4.97
N SER A 155 2.02 16.23 -4.82
CA SER A 155 3.48 16.28 -4.73
C SER A 155 4.00 17.40 -3.84
N GLY A 156 5.31 17.45 -3.63
CA GLY A 156 5.96 18.51 -2.87
C GLY A 156 6.82 17.99 -1.71
N LYS A 157 6.93 18.80 -0.64
CA LYS A 157 7.71 18.48 0.57
C LYS A 157 6.96 18.88 1.85
N GLY A 158 5.66 19.12 1.75
CA GLY A 158 4.78 19.43 2.86
C GLY A 158 4.13 18.18 3.44
N ALA A 159 2.99 18.39 4.11
CA ALA A 159 2.27 17.31 4.77
C ALA A 159 0.75 17.39 4.56
N ILE A 160 0.11 16.23 4.55
CA ILE A 160 -1.31 16.08 4.80
C ILE A 160 -1.44 15.41 6.18
N ASP A 161 -2.08 16.09 7.12
CA ASP A 161 -2.25 15.65 8.50
C ASP A 161 -3.74 15.41 8.77
N GLY A 162 -4.07 14.18 9.15
CA GLY A 162 -5.46 13.79 9.39
C GLY A 162 -6.04 14.29 10.71
N ASN A 163 -5.20 14.85 11.61
CA ASN A 163 -5.62 15.34 12.94
C ASN A 163 -6.44 14.28 13.72
N GLY A 164 -6.02 13.02 13.63
CA GLY A 164 -6.81 11.85 14.02
C GLY A 164 -7.06 11.64 15.51
N TYR A 165 -6.38 12.38 16.39
CA TYR A 165 -6.36 12.13 17.84
C TYR A 165 -7.78 11.98 18.47
N THR A 166 -8.69 12.89 18.15
CA THR A 166 -10.07 12.86 18.67
C THR A 166 -10.83 11.62 18.20
N PHE A 167 -10.67 11.25 16.92
CA PHE A 167 -11.28 10.05 16.35
C PHE A 167 -10.74 8.77 17.01
N TRP A 168 -9.42 8.68 17.26
CA TRP A 168 -8.82 7.51 17.93
C TRP A 168 -9.32 7.37 19.36
N LYS A 169 -9.42 8.47 20.07
CA LYS A 169 -9.94 8.48 21.44
C LYS A 169 -11.38 7.98 21.49
N HIS A 170 -12.28 8.49 20.64
CA HIS A 170 -13.66 8.04 20.55
C HIS A 170 -13.78 6.56 20.19
N PHE A 171 -12.96 6.07 19.24
CA PHE A 171 -12.93 4.66 18.90
C PHE A 171 -12.57 3.77 20.09
N TRP A 172 -11.55 4.12 20.85
CA TRP A 172 -11.13 3.33 22.00
C TRP A 172 -12.12 3.43 23.17
N GLU A 173 -12.71 4.57 23.41
CA GLU A 173 -13.79 4.76 24.40
C GLU A 173 -15.00 3.89 24.06
N ARG A 174 -15.42 3.89 22.78
CA ARG A 174 -16.51 3.04 22.33
C ARG A 174 -16.16 1.56 22.42
N ARG A 175 -14.96 1.18 22.07
CA ARG A 175 -14.49 -0.20 22.16
C ARG A 175 -14.31 -0.68 23.60
N ALA A 176 -13.97 0.19 24.51
CA ALA A 176 -13.95 -0.10 25.95
C ALA A 176 -15.36 -0.38 26.51
N TRP A 177 -16.36 0.32 25.99
CA TRP A 177 -17.77 0.08 26.33
C TRP A 177 -18.35 -1.15 25.62
N ASN A 178 -17.99 -1.37 24.33
CA ASN A 178 -18.41 -2.52 23.52
C ASN A 178 -17.20 -3.11 22.80
N ASN A 179 -16.65 -4.20 23.35
CA ASN A 179 -15.45 -4.85 22.78
C ASN A 179 -15.64 -5.45 21.38
N LYS A 180 -16.90 -5.56 20.91
CA LYS A 180 -17.26 -5.98 19.55
C LYS A 180 -17.40 -4.81 18.58
N CYS A 181 -17.15 -3.57 19.03
CA CYS A 181 -17.21 -2.40 18.18
C CYS A 181 -16.28 -2.56 16.97
N THR A 182 -16.83 -2.37 15.78
CA THR A 182 -16.14 -2.41 14.49
C THR A 182 -15.76 -1.03 14.00
N ASN A 183 -14.99 -0.96 12.91
CA ASN A 183 -14.73 0.30 12.21
C ASN A 183 -15.99 0.90 11.56
N LYS A 184 -17.03 0.10 11.33
CA LYS A 184 -18.32 0.56 10.81
C LYS A 184 -19.25 1.11 11.90
N ASP A 185 -19.07 0.64 13.15
CA ASP A 185 -19.81 1.18 14.32
C ASP A 185 -19.25 2.51 14.79
N GLU A 186 -17.93 2.69 14.74
CA GLU A 186 -17.24 3.95 15.03
C GLU A 186 -16.45 4.39 13.82
N GLN A 187 -17.16 5.02 12.89
CA GLN A 187 -16.61 5.44 11.59
C GLN A 187 -15.61 6.60 11.76
N ARG A 188 -14.57 6.56 10.96
CA ARG A 188 -13.49 7.56 10.91
C ARG A 188 -13.09 7.84 9.47
N PRO A 189 -12.83 9.08 9.06
CA PRO A 189 -12.41 9.40 7.71
C PRO A 189 -11.02 8.81 7.39
N ARG A 190 -10.83 8.35 6.15
CA ARG A 190 -9.51 8.06 5.59
C ARG A 190 -8.77 9.36 5.30
N LEU A 191 -7.44 9.30 5.14
CA LEU A 191 -6.69 10.50 4.80
C LEU A 191 -6.76 10.80 3.29
N VAL A 192 -6.37 9.84 2.45
CA VAL A 192 -6.40 9.97 0.98
C VAL A 192 -7.17 8.80 0.39
N PHE A 193 -8.15 9.08 -0.44
CA PHE A 193 -8.91 8.09 -1.18
C PHE A 193 -8.88 8.39 -2.67
N ILE A 194 -8.29 7.47 -3.43
CA ILE A 194 -8.20 7.50 -4.89
C ILE A 194 -9.05 6.36 -5.42
N SER A 195 -10.11 6.67 -6.17
CA SER A 195 -11.01 5.66 -6.73
C SER A 195 -11.23 5.86 -8.23
N ASN A 196 -11.33 4.75 -8.96
CA ASN A 196 -11.62 4.75 -10.40
C ASN A 196 -10.63 5.62 -11.23
N CYS A 197 -9.40 5.82 -10.74
CA CYS A 197 -8.41 6.72 -11.33
C CYS A 197 -7.37 5.98 -12.16
N LYS A 198 -6.72 6.72 -13.08
CA LYS A 198 -5.59 6.25 -13.87
C LYS A 198 -4.43 7.23 -13.83
N ASN A 199 -3.20 6.74 -14.02
CA ASN A 199 -1.98 7.55 -14.13
C ASN A 199 -1.81 8.53 -12.95
N VAL A 200 -1.97 8.04 -11.71
CA VAL A 200 -1.84 8.84 -10.48
C VAL A 200 -0.41 8.77 -9.96
N GLN A 201 0.11 9.91 -9.50
CA GLN A 201 1.39 9.96 -8.78
C GLN A 201 1.26 10.76 -7.49
N ILE A 202 1.61 10.14 -6.36
CA ILE A 202 1.71 10.79 -5.04
C ILE A 202 3.16 10.68 -4.59
N GLU A 203 3.83 11.82 -4.35
CA GLU A 203 5.27 11.79 -4.08
C GLU A 203 5.78 12.85 -3.11
N GLY A 204 6.81 12.47 -2.35
CA GLY A 204 7.70 13.38 -1.63
C GLY A 204 7.09 14.05 -0.40
N ILE A 205 5.84 13.76 -0.04
CA ILE A 205 5.10 14.39 1.05
C ILE A 205 5.00 13.49 2.29
N ASN A 206 4.67 14.11 3.41
CA ASN A 206 4.29 13.40 4.64
C ASN A 206 2.78 13.17 4.67
N LEU A 207 2.37 11.94 4.98
CA LEU A 207 1.00 11.55 5.26
C LEU A 207 0.95 11.09 6.71
N GLN A 208 0.27 11.81 7.57
CA GLN A 208 0.39 11.56 9.00
C GLN A 208 -0.94 11.72 9.76
N ASN A 209 -1.00 11.08 10.92
CA ASN A 209 -2.10 11.19 11.88
C ASN A 209 -3.48 10.90 11.27
N SER A 210 -3.54 9.95 10.32
CA SER A 210 -4.82 9.57 9.73
C SER A 210 -5.80 9.07 10.80
N PRO A 211 -7.07 9.49 10.77
CA PRO A 211 -8.09 8.92 11.68
C PRO A 211 -8.35 7.44 11.45
N PHE A 212 -8.16 6.94 10.22
CA PHE A 212 -8.36 5.57 9.75
C PHE A 212 -7.28 5.22 8.72
N TRP A 213 -7.56 4.41 7.69
CA TRP A 213 -6.63 4.07 6.60
C TRP A 213 -6.00 5.33 6.00
N THR A 214 -4.68 5.30 5.81
CA THR A 214 -3.96 6.51 5.38
C THR A 214 -4.11 6.74 3.88
N THR A 215 -3.76 5.75 3.05
CA THR A 215 -3.87 5.87 1.59
C THR A 215 -4.64 4.69 1.04
N HIS A 216 -5.85 4.91 0.58
CA HIS A 216 -6.68 3.87 -0.01
C HIS A 216 -6.82 4.10 -1.52
N ILE A 217 -6.28 3.17 -2.30
CA ILE A 217 -6.36 3.17 -3.76
C ILE A 217 -7.35 2.07 -4.16
N TYR A 218 -8.47 2.47 -4.77
CA TYR A 218 -9.54 1.55 -5.15
C TYR A 218 -9.83 1.62 -6.65
N ASN A 219 -10.01 0.46 -7.29
CA ASN A 219 -10.38 0.31 -8.70
C ASN A 219 -9.58 1.24 -9.63
N SER A 220 -8.26 1.28 -9.43
CA SER A 220 -7.39 2.25 -10.11
C SER A 220 -6.20 1.56 -10.76
N GLU A 221 -5.66 2.20 -11.81
CA GLU A 221 -4.59 1.64 -12.63
C GLU A 221 -3.45 2.64 -12.82
N ARG A 222 -2.21 2.13 -12.90
CA ARG A 222 -0.99 2.94 -13.10
C ARG A 222 -0.82 4.01 -12.02
N VAL A 223 -0.72 3.56 -10.77
CA VAL A 223 -0.51 4.44 -9.62
C VAL A 223 0.92 4.30 -9.09
N LYS A 224 1.59 5.43 -8.90
CA LYS A 224 2.91 5.53 -8.28
C LYS A 224 2.81 6.23 -6.94
N LEU A 225 3.34 5.61 -5.89
CA LEU A 225 3.49 6.14 -4.53
C LEU A 225 4.99 6.22 -4.24
N LEU A 226 5.58 7.40 -4.35
CA LEU A 226 7.04 7.57 -4.38
C LEU A 226 7.54 8.45 -3.23
N ASN A 227 8.56 7.96 -2.49
CA ASN A 227 9.26 8.73 -1.47
C ASN A 227 8.32 9.36 -0.43
N LEU A 228 7.27 8.66 -0.03
CA LEU A 228 6.32 9.11 0.99
C LEU A 228 6.86 8.82 2.39
N HIS A 229 6.54 9.68 3.34
CA HIS A 229 6.72 9.42 4.76
C HIS A 229 5.35 9.26 5.43
N ILE A 230 5.00 8.02 5.79
CA ILE A 230 3.68 7.67 6.34
C ILE A 230 3.83 7.30 7.80
N TYR A 231 3.10 7.99 8.67
CA TYR A 231 3.26 7.84 10.12
C TYR A 231 1.94 7.94 10.88
N SER A 232 1.75 7.05 11.85
CA SER A 232 0.71 7.17 12.86
C SER A 232 1.26 6.83 14.26
N PRO A 233 0.94 7.61 15.32
CA PRO A 233 1.54 7.42 16.63
C PRO A 233 0.90 6.26 17.40
N ALA A 234 1.72 5.61 18.26
CA ALA A 234 1.26 4.64 19.26
C ALA A 234 0.94 5.29 20.60
N LYS A 235 1.43 6.50 20.85
CA LYS A 235 1.24 7.26 22.12
C LYS A 235 0.94 8.73 21.81
N PRO A 236 0.22 9.47 22.67
CA PRO A 236 -0.41 9.02 23.91
C PRO A 236 -1.64 8.13 23.73
N VAL A 237 -2.29 8.18 22.55
CA VAL A 237 -3.40 7.31 22.14
C VAL A 237 -2.96 6.56 20.89
N LYS A 238 -3.04 5.23 20.91
CA LYS A 238 -2.73 4.42 19.72
C LYS A 238 -3.72 4.72 18.60
N ALA A 239 -3.22 5.08 17.44
CA ALA A 239 -4.03 5.28 16.25
C ALA A 239 -4.51 3.91 15.72
N PRO A 240 -5.82 3.60 15.75
CA PRO A 240 -6.33 2.28 15.36
C PRO A 240 -6.59 2.19 13.85
N SER A 241 -6.29 1.04 13.24
CA SER A 241 -6.57 0.74 11.83
C SER A 241 -6.02 1.82 10.88
N THR A 242 -4.76 2.20 11.13
CA THR A 242 -4.07 3.23 10.33
C THR A 242 -3.08 2.57 9.37
N ASP A 243 -3.60 1.66 8.54
CA ASP A 243 -2.86 1.04 7.45
C ASP A 243 -2.20 2.15 6.61
N ALA A 244 -0.94 1.98 6.20
CA ALA A 244 -0.27 3.02 5.44
C ALA A 244 -0.78 3.08 3.99
N ILE A 245 -0.90 1.93 3.34
CA ILE A 245 -1.36 1.81 1.96
C ILE A 245 -2.29 0.60 1.83
N ASP A 246 -3.53 0.86 1.43
CA ASP A 246 -4.52 -0.14 1.06
C ASP A 246 -4.70 -0.14 -0.45
N LEU A 247 -4.42 -1.27 -1.09
CA LEU A 247 -4.57 -1.49 -2.53
C LEU A 247 -5.76 -2.42 -2.77
N ASP A 248 -6.82 -1.92 -3.37
CA ASP A 248 -8.13 -2.58 -3.46
C ASP A 248 -8.60 -2.59 -4.94
N VAL A 249 -8.55 -3.76 -5.59
CA VAL A 249 -8.90 -3.93 -7.02
C VAL A 249 -8.03 -3.04 -7.92
N VAL A 250 -6.72 -3.20 -7.84
CA VAL A 250 -5.78 -2.32 -8.54
C VAL A 250 -4.92 -3.06 -9.57
N LYS A 251 -4.40 -2.31 -10.54
CA LYS A 251 -3.51 -2.84 -11.57
C LYS A 251 -2.34 -1.89 -11.84
N ASN A 252 -1.13 -2.47 -11.98
CA ASN A 252 0.09 -1.73 -12.26
C ASN A 252 0.38 -0.65 -11.20
N ILE A 253 0.81 -1.08 -10.01
CA ILE A 253 1.12 -0.22 -8.87
C ILE A 253 2.60 -0.26 -8.54
N LEU A 254 3.21 0.91 -8.35
CA LEU A 254 4.56 1.06 -7.86
C LEU A 254 4.57 1.83 -6.54
N VAL A 255 5.03 1.18 -5.46
CA VAL A 255 5.36 1.81 -4.18
C VAL A 255 6.87 1.80 -4.02
N LYS A 256 7.51 2.96 -3.95
CA LYS A 256 8.98 3.01 -3.93
C LYS A 256 9.52 4.11 -3.04
N GLY A 257 10.59 3.77 -2.29
CA GLY A 257 11.35 4.74 -1.49
C GLY A 257 10.57 5.29 -0.29
N CYS A 258 9.50 4.63 0.15
CA CYS A 258 8.65 5.11 1.21
C CYS A 258 9.19 4.70 2.60
N TYR A 259 8.99 5.58 3.58
CA TYR A 259 9.06 5.24 5.00
C TYR A 259 7.65 5.05 5.54
N MET A 260 7.40 3.94 6.24
CA MET A 260 6.10 3.64 6.84
C MET A 260 6.27 3.19 8.28
N SER A 261 5.60 3.87 9.22
CA SER A 261 5.54 3.45 10.63
C SER A 261 4.14 3.72 11.15
N VAL A 262 3.33 2.67 11.24
CA VAL A 262 1.88 2.76 11.46
C VAL A 262 1.40 1.69 12.44
N ASN A 263 0.18 1.84 12.96
CA ASN A 263 -0.35 0.92 13.96
C ASN A 263 -1.29 -0.15 13.37
N ASP A 264 -1.20 -0.38 12.06
CA ASP A 264 -1.79 -1.51 11.36
C ASP A 264 -0.86 -1.93 10.20
N ASP A 265 -1.36 -2.45 9.09
CA ASP A 265 -0.54 -2.97 8.01
C ASP A 265 0.23 -1.86 7.25
N ALA A 266 1.47 -2.11 6.84
CA ALA A 266 2.22 -1.19 5.98
C ALA A 266 1.62 -1.19 4.56
N VAL A 267 1.50 -2.36 3.94
CA VAL A 267 0.77 -2.51 2.68
C VAL A 267 -0.21 -3.66 2.79
N ALA A 268 -1.50 -3.35 2.66
CA ALA A 268 -2.58 -4.32 2.62
C ALA A 268 -3.19 -4.42 1.23
N ILE A 269 -3.26 -5.64 0.71
CA ILE A 269 -3.87 -5.93 -0.60
C ILE A 269 -5.29 -6.44 -0.37
N LYS A 270 -6.26 -5.69 -0.87
CA LYS A 270 -7.70 -5.93 -0.66
C LYS A 270 -8.41 -6.22 -1.98
N GLY A 271 -9.72 -6.42 -2.02
CA GLY A 271 -10.42 -6.66 -3.30
C GLY A 271 -11.76 -7.37 -3.18
N GLY A 272 -12.40 -7.32 -2.03
CA GLY A 272 -13.73 -7.87 -1.83
C GLY A 272 -13.86 -8.93 -0.75
N LYS A 273 -15.08 -9.19 -0.32
CA LYS A 273 -15.38 -10.23 0.67
C LYS A 273 -16.78 -10.82 0.49
N GLY A 274 -16.97 -11.96 1.10
CA GLY A 274 -18.22 -12.71 1.13
C GLY A 274 -18.20 -13.95 0.25
N PRO A 275 -19.09 -14.91 0.47
CA PRO A 275 -19.00 -16.24 -0.14
C PRO A 275 -19.22 -16.26 -1.66
N TYR A 276 -19.68 -15.17 -2.24
CA TYR A 276 -19.91 -15.00 -3.67
C TYR A 276 -19.02 -13.92 -4.31
N ALA A 277 -17.99 -13.45 -3.60
CA ALA A 277 -17.15 -12.35 -4.06
C ALA A 277 -16.40 -12.65 -5.36
N ASP A 278 -16.10 -13.90 -5.68
CA ASP A 278 -15.45 -14.31 -6.93
C ASP A 278 -16.41 -14.49 -8.11
N ALA A 279 -17.72 -14.29 -7.92
CA ALA A 279 -18.70 -14.42 -8.99
C ALA A 279 -18.42 -13.51 -10.19
N PHE A 280 -17.75 -12.39 -9.99
CA PHE A 280 -17.25 -11.52 -11.07
C PHE A 280 -16.18 -12.19 -11.93
N ARG A 281 -15.37 -13.10 -11.36
CA ARG A 281 -14.31 -13.83 -12.07
C ARG A 281 -14.80 -15.10 -12.74
N THR A 282 -15.56 -15.89 -12.01
CA THR A 282 -15.89 -17.28 -12.36
C THR A 282 -17.24 -17.42 -13.07
N LYS A 283 -18.01 -16.34 -13.19
CA LYS A 283 -19.41 -16.38 -13.66
C LYS A 283 -20.20 -17.44 -12.90
N TYR A 284 -20.34 -17.24 -11.64
CA TYR A 284 -21.13 -18.13 -10.77
C TYR A 284 -22.52 -18.30 -11.35
N GLU A 285 -22.78 -19.43 -12.00
CA GLU A 285 -24.09 -19.74 -12.54
C GLU A 285 -25.11 -19.83 -11.40
N GLY A 286 -26.18 -19.07 -11.51
CA GLY A 286 -27.30 -19.10 -10.56
C GLY A 286 -27.20 -18.13 -9.39
N VAL A 287 -26.14 -17.32 -9.26
CA VAL A 287 -26.08 -16.27 -8.25
C VAL A 287 -26.62 -14.96 -8.77
N ASP A 288 -27.68 -14.47 -8.14
CA ASP A 288 -28.23 -13.15 -8.41
C ASP A 288 -27.49 -12.08 -7.59
N LEU A 289 -26.44 -11.49 -8.18
CA LEU A 289 -25.61 -10.46 -7.53
C LEU A 289 -26.37 -9.19 -7.17
N SER A 290 -27.57 -8.96 -7.72
CA SER A 290 -28.40 -7.83 -7.32
C SER A 290 -28.84 -7.90 -5.85
N LYS A 291 -28.81 -9.09 -5.28
CA LYS A 291 -29.08 -9.33 -3.86
C LYS A 291 -27.89 -9.00 -2.94
N PHE A 292 -26.72 -8.73 -3.50
CA PHE A 292 -25.49 -8.46 -2.77
C PHE A 292 -24.84 -7.16 -3.27
N PRO A 293 -25.52 -6.01 -3.15
CA PRO A 293 -25.01 -4.74 -3.69
C PRO A 293 -23.68 -4.31 -3.04
N GLU A 294 -23.39 -4.80 -1.84
CA GLU A 294 -22.12 -4.56 -1.15
C GLU A 294 -20.91 -5.21 -1.82
N MET A 295 -21.12 -6.19 -2.70
CA MET A 295 -20.07 -6.88 -3.46
C MET A 295 -19.78 -6.20 -4.81
N GLN A 296 -20.49 -5.14 -5.17
CA GLN A 296 -20.19 -4.38 -6.39
C GLN A 296 -18.77 -3.82 -6.31
N GLY A 297 -18.02 -4.00 -7.38
CA GLY A 297 -16.63 -3.59 -7.46
C GLY A 297 -15.62 -4.57 -6.85
N ASP A 298 -16.03 -5.78 -6.47
CA ASP A 298 -15.09 -6.85 -6.12
C ASP A 298 -14.27 -7.26 -7.34
N GLY A 299 -13.01 -7.61 -7.10
CA GLY A 299 -12.10 -7.99 -8.17
C GLY A 299 -10.69 -8.28 -7.71
N GLY A 300 -9.79 -8.44 -8.67
CA GLY A 300 -8.41 -8.81 -8.44
C GLY A 300 -7.43 -7.65 -8.45
N ASN A 301 -6.28 -7.92 -7.89
CA ASN A 301 -5.11 -7.05 -7.92
C ASN A 301 -4.02 -7.70 -8.79
N GLU A 302 -3.40 -6.92 -9.67
CA GLU A 302 -2.38 -7.42 -10.59
C GLU A 302 -1.20 -6.46 -10.69
N ASN A 303 0.00 -7.01 -10.78
CA ASN A 303 1.23 -6.29 -11.11
C ASN A 303 1.55 -5.18 -10.09
N ILE A 304 1.92 -5.57 -8.89
CA ILE A 304 2.27 -4.66 -7.80
C ILE A 304 3.74 -4.82 -7.43
N ILE A 305 4.50 -3.74 -7.43
CA ILE A 305 5.88 -3.68 -6.92
C ILE A 305 5.94 -2.74 -5.73
N ILE A 306 6.48 -3.24 -4.61
CA ILE A 306 6.81 -2.48 -3.41
C ILE A 306 8.30 -2.63 -3.19
N GLU A 307 9.08 -1.55 -3.31
CA GLU A 307 10.53 -1.65 -3.30
C GLU A 307 11.25 -0.47 -2.66
N ASP A 308 12.47 -0.72 -2.19
CA ASP A 308 13.36 0.30 -1.64
C ASP A 308 12.75 1.07 -0.46
N CYS A 309 11.90 0.42 0.36
CA CYS A 309 11.19 1.04 1.47
C CYS A 309 11.84 0.72 2.83
N VAL A 310 11.51 1.54 3.83
CA VAL A 310 11.89 1.32 5.24
C VAL A 310 10.62 1.29 6.08
N TYR A 311 10.45 0.22 6.85
CA TYR A 311 9.32 0.06 7.76
C TYR A 311 9.80 0.24 9.21
N GLY A 312 9.24 1.22 9.93
CA GLY A 312 9.48 1.40 11.35
C GLY A 312 8.72 0.34 12.14
N PHE A 313 7.43 0.57 12.40
CA PHE A 313 6.54 -0.44 12.98
C PHE A 313 5.33 -0.67 12.08
N CYS A 314 4.90 -1.95 11.94
CA CYS A 314 3.63 -2.30 11.30
C CYS A 314 3.10 -3.66 11.78
N HIS A 315 1.81 -3.94 11.53
CA HIS A 315 1.27 -5.27 11.78
C HIS A 315 1.68 -6.26 10.70
N GLY A 316 1.51 -5.95 9.43
CA GLY A 316 2.01 -6.72 8.31
C GLY A 316 2.86 -5.85 7.39
N CYS A 317 4.06 -6.33 7.00
CA CYS A 317 4.83 -5.64 5.96
C CYS A 317 4.15 -5.74 4.61
N LEU A 318 3.72 -6.97 4.28
CA LEU A 318 2.83 -7.28 3.16
C LEU A 318 1.71 -8.17 3.68
N THR A 319 0.48 -7.67 3.67
CA THR A 319 -0.71 -8.40 4.05
C THR A 319 -1.58 -8.64 2.82
N LEU A 320 -1.84 -9.90 2.49
CA LEU A 320 -2.81 -10.28 1.47
C LEU A 320 -4.13 -10.60 2.18
N GLY A 321 -5.10 -9.72 2.00
CA GLY A 321 -6.39 -9.84 2.68
C GLY A 321 -6.57 -8.86 3.86
N SER A 322 -7.52 -9.11 4.74
CA SER A 322 -8.45 -10.27 4.74
C SER A 322 -9.51 -10.17 3.62
N GLU A 323 -9.96 -8.98 3.26
CA GLU A 323 -10.96 -8.73 2.23
C GLU A 323 -10.27 -8.67 0.85
N SER A 324 -9.86 -9.81 0.31
CA SER A 324 -9.17 -9.89 -0.98
C SER A 324 -9.53 -11.18 -1.70
N VAL A 325 -10.06 -11.07 -2.91
CA VAL A 325 -10.51 -12.21 -3.70
C VAL A 325 -9.39 -12.81 -4.53
N TYR A 326 -8.59 -11.95 -5.19
CA TYR A 326 -7.55 -12.40 -6.09
C TYR A 326 -6.34 -11.47 -6.10
N ASN A 327 -5.15 -12.06 -6.03
CA ASN A 327 -3.88 -11.33 -6.13
C ASN A 327 -2.93 -12.08 -7.04
N HIS A 328 -2.34 -11.38 -8.00
CA HIS A 328 -1.43 -11.94 -8.99
C HIS A 328 -0.25 -11.01 -9.28
N ASN A 329 0.98 -11.55 -9.36
CA ASN A 329 2.20 -10.80 -9.64
C ASN A 329 2.48 -9.68 -8.62
N ILE A 330 2.81 -10.06 -7.39
CA ILE A 330 3.19 -9.13 -6.33
C ILE A 330 4.65 -9.32 -5.95
N ILE A 331 5.40 -8.23 -5.91
CA ILE A 331 6.80 -8.21 -5.50
C ILE A 331 6.98 -7.24 -4.33
N LEU A 332 7.51 -7.75 -3.20
CA LEU A 332 8.05 -6.95 -2.09
C LEU A 332 9.56 -7.16 -2.08
N ARG A 333 10.34 -6.10 -2.33
CA ARG A 333 11.80 -6.26 -2.43
C ARG A 333 12.63 -5.08 -1.92
N ARG A 334 13.82 -5.39 -1.42
CA ARG A 334 14.78 -4.41 -0.91
C ARG A 334 14.18 -3.54 0.20
N ILE A 335 13.66 -4.22 1.22
CA ILE A 335 13.01 -3.60 2.37
C ILE A 335 13.85 -3.76 3.62
N LYS A 336 13.95 -2.69 4.40
CA LYS A 336 14.44 -2.73 5.78
C LYS A 336 13.26 -2.66 6.74
N VAL A 337 13.24 -3.54 7.74
CA VAL A 337 12.14 -3.64 8.71
C VAL A 337 12.72 -3.47 10.12
N ASP A 338 12.38 -2.38 10.79
CA ASP A 338 12.82 -2.16 12.18
C ASP A 338 12.03 -3.06 13.14
N GLU A 339 10.69 -3.13 12.98
CA GLU A 339 9.83 -4.00 13.77
C GLU A 339 8.52 -4.28 13.01
N ALA A 340 8.10 -5.56 12.95
CA ALA A 340 6.80 -5.91 12.41
C ALA A 340 6.13 -7.03 13.22
N ASN A 341 4.80 -7.16 13.14
CA ASN A 341 4.19 -8.39 13.63
C ASN A 341 4.38 -9.53 12.60
N ASN A 342 4.25 -9.24 11.30
CA ASN A 342 4.40 -10.25 10.26
C ASN A 342 5.17 -9.67 9.07
N LEU A 343 6.15 -10.40 8.51
CA LEU A 343 6.77 -10.00 7.25
C LEU A 343 5.80 -10.27 6.08
N LEU A 344 5.29 -11.49 5.98
CA LEU A 344 4.23 -11.83 5.04
C LEU A 344 3.02 -12.40 5.80
N TRP A 345 1.86 -11.85 5.55
CA TRP A 345 0.61 -12.34 6.14
C TRP A 345 -0.38 -12.76 5.04
N LEU A 346 -0.63 -14.06 4.92
CA LEU A 346 -1.69 -14.62 4.10
C LEU A 346 -2.95 -14.69 4.97
N LYS A 347 -3.74 -13.60 4.93
CA LYS A 347 -4.85 -13.30 5.84
C LYS A 347 -6.17 -13.70 5.21
N MET A 348 -6.49 -14.99 5.28
CA MET A 348 -7.66 -15.57 4.63
C MET A 348 -8.91 -15.46 5.48
N ARG A 349 -10.08 -15.38 4.86
CA ARG A 349 -11.39 -15.31 5.53
C ARG A 349 -12.18 -16.59 5.32
N PRO A 350 -12.92 -17.07 6.35
CA PRO A 350 -13.79 -18.23 6.19
C PRO A 350 -14.98 -18.01 5.25
N ASP A 351 -15.37 -16.76 5.01
CA ASP A 351 -16.53 -16.40 4.20
C ASP A 351 -16.18 -15.94 2.79
N THR A 352 -14.91 -16.00 2.38
CA THR A 352 -14.47 -15.42 1.10
C THR A 352 -13.61 -16.42 0.35
N PRO A 353 -13.95 -16.79 -0.90
CA PRO A 353 -13.04 -17.52 -1.77
C PRO A 353 -11.88 -16.61 -2.18
N GLN A 354 -10.64 -17.01 -1.85
CA GLN A 354 -9.46 -16.20 -2.05
C GLN A 354 -8.42 -16.98 -2.83
N GLN A 355 -7.72 -16.29 -3.73
CA GLN A 355 -6.60 -16.87 -4.49
C GLN A 355 -5.45 -15.87 -4.52
N TYR A 356 -4.34 -16.23 -3.89
CA TYR A 356 -3.10 -15.46 -3.84
C TYR A 356 -2.04 -16.24 -4.59
N GLU A 357 -1.56 -15.70 -5.70
CA GLU A 357 -0.62 -16.41 -6.54
C GLU A 357 0.49 -15.52 -7.08
N TYR A 358 1.64 -16.12 -7.35
CA TYR A 358 2.81 -15.45 -7.90
C TYR A 358 3.26 -14.25 -7.06
N VAL A 359 3.57 -14.53 -5.79
CA VAL A 359 4.05 -13.54 -4.82
C VAL A 359 5.52 -13.79 -4.50
N THR A 360 6.36 -12.77 -4.67
CA THR A 360 7.78 -12.82 -4.31
C THR A 360 8.10 -11.79 -3.24
N VAL A 361 8.72 -12.25 -2.14
CA VAL A 361 9.32 -11.42 -1.10
C VAL A 361 10.82 -11.67 -1.12
N GLU A 362 11.61 -10.63 -1.41
CA GLU A 362 13.03 -10.80 -1.63
C GLU A 362 13.89 -9.63 -1.14
N ASP A 363 15.16 -9.92 -0.84
CA ASP A 363 16.14 -8.91 -0.43
C ASP A 363 15.66 -8.10 0.79
N ILE A 364 15.26 -8.80 1.86
CA ILE A 364 14.73 -8.20 3.09
C ILE A 364 15.73 -8.34 4.22
N GLU A 365 15.87 -7.31 5.03
CA GLU A 365 16.60 -7.33 6.29
C GLU A 365 15.73 -6.73 7.40
N GLY A 366 15.62 -7.43 8.56
CA GLY A 366 14.87 -6.88 9.67
C GLY A 366 14.44 -7.88 10.73
N ASN A 367 13.40 -7.48 11.49
CA ASN A 367 12.87 -8.30 12.56
C ASN A 367 11.35 -8.20 12.73
N GLY A 368 10.77 -9.20 13.38
CA GLY A 368 9.32 -9.23 13.63
C GLY A 368 8.89 -10.38 14.50
N LYS A 369 7.57 -10.58 14.63
CA LYS A 369 7.02 -11.73 15.38
C LYS A 369 6.95 -12.98 14.52
N ASN A 370 6.41 -12.88 13.31
CA ASN A 370 6.32 -13.99 12.37
C ASN A 370 7.04 -13.64 11.07
N PHE A 371 7.82 -14.59 10.53
CA PHE A 371 8.36 -14.47 9.19
C PHE A 371 7.25 -14.67 8.15
N ILE A 372 6.48 -15.75 8.23
CA ILE A 372 5.22 -15.92 7.51
C ILE A 372 4.13 -16.29 8.49
N LEU A 373 2.96 -15.67 8.34
CA LEU A 373 1.73 -16.06 9.02
C LEU A 373 0.68 -16.46 8.00
N VAL A 374 0.18 -17.68 8.10
CA VAL A 374 -1.01 -18.16 7.40
C VAL A 374 -2.08 -18.42 8.44
N ALA A 375 -3.10 -17.60 8.48
CA ALA A 375 -4.12 -17.70 9.52
C ALA A 375 -5.48 -17.21 9.03
N PRO A 376 -6.57 -17.89 9.43
CA PRO A 376 -7.91 -17.43 9.13
C PRO A 376 -8.22 -16.15 9.92
N TRP A 377 -8.77 -15.16 9.22
CA TRP A 377 -9.33 -13.97 9.85
C TRP A 377 -10.81 -14.16 10.08
N THR A 378 -11.20 -14.42 11.32
CA THR A 378 -12.58 -14.84 11.68
C THR A 378 -13.44 -13.70 12.22
N GLN A 379 -12.93 -12.46 12.20
CA GLN A 379 -13.70 -11.32 12.70
C GLN A 379 -14.80 -10.94 11.71
N PHE A 380 -16.06 -10.94 12.20
CA PHE A 380 -17.23 -10.48 11.45
C PHE A 380 -17.41 -11.13 10.08
N TYR A 381 -17.22 -12.44 9.98
CA TYR A 381 -17.51 -13.18 8.76
C TYR A 381 -19.00 -13.54 8.67
N ASP A 382 -19.51 -13.65 7.44
CA ASP A 382 -20.90 -13.99 7.16
C ASP A 382 -20.96 -14.85 5.88
N LEU A 383 -21.44 -16.08 6.00
CA LEU A 383 -21.58 -17.00 4.87
C LEU A 383 -22.77 -16.69 3.95
N LYS A 384 -23.61 -15.69 4.28
CA LYS A 384 -24.76 -15.27 3.45
C LYS A 384 -25.68 -16.45 3.08
N GLY A 385 -25.84 -17.41 4.00
CA GLY A 385 -26.64 -18.62 3.79
C GLY A 385 -25.95 -19.75 3.03
N ARG A 386 -24.66 -19.63 2.68
CA ARG A 386 -23.88 -20.74 2.14
C ARG A 386 -23.64 -21.80 3.23
N GLU A 387 -23.81 -23.07 2.91
CA GLU A 387 -23.67 -24.17 3.88
C GLU A 387 -22.21 -24.47 4.22
N THR A 388 -21.28 -24.20 3.30
CA THR A 388 -19.87 -24.53 3.42
C THR A 388 -18.98 -23.30 3.28
N THR A 389 -17.88 -23.28 4.03
CA THR A 389 -16.79 -22.32 3.83
C THR A 389 -16.20 -22.47 2.43
N PRO A 390 -16.05 -21.40 1.64
CA PRO A 390 -15.35 -21.47 0.37
C PRO A 390 -13.87 -21.78 0.58
N MET A 391 -13.29 -22.57 -0.32
CA MET A 391 -11.84 -22.85 -0.31
C MET A 391 -11.06 -21.63 -0.77
N SER A 392 -9.95 -21.34 -0.09
CA SER A 392 -8.96 -20.33 -0.47
C SER A 392 -7.64 -21.00 -0.85
N TYR A 393 -6.88 -20.35 -1.74
CA TYR A 393 -5.65 -20.88 -2.29
C TYR A 393 -4.51 -19.88 -2.15
N SER A 394 -3.30 -20.35 -1.79
CA SER A 394 -2.07 -19.58 -1.96
C SER A 394 -1.08 -20.43 -2.75
N ASP A 395 -0.63 -19.91 -3.89
CA ASP A 395 0.16 -20.65 -4.85
C ASP A 395 1.35 -19.83 -5.38
N HIS A 396 2.49 -20.49 -5.65
CA HIS A 396 3.71 -19.84 -6.13
C HIS A 396 4.16 -18.67 -5.23
N ILE A 397 4.35 -18.95 -3.93
CA ILE A 397 4.86 -18.00 -2.94
C ILE A 397 6.38 -18.20 -2.79
N THR A 398 7.15 -17.18 -3.14
CA THR A 398 8.62 -17.22 -3.08
C THR A 398 9.16 -16.26 -2.02
N MET A 399 9.99 -16.80 -1.09
CA MET A 399 10.76 -16.03 -0.11
C MET A 399 12.23 -16.25 -0.40
N ARG A 400 12.98 -15.20 -0.77
CA ARG A 400 14.40 -15.39 -1.12
C ARG A 400 15.30 -14.23 -0.72
N ASN A 401 16.58 -14.56 -0.44
CA ASN A 401 17.62 -13.59 -0.08
C ASN A 401 17.23 -12.76 1.15
N ILE A 402 16.81 -13.40 2.24
CA ILE A 402 16.27 -12.70 3.40
C ILE A 402 17.09 -13.01 4.65
N ARG A 403 17.44 -11.97 5.42
CA ARG A 403 17.92 -12.07 6.79
C ARG A 403 16.87 -11.50 7.73
N PHE A 404 16.36 -12.33 8.65
CA PHE A 404 15.27 -11.90 9.51
C PHE A 404 15.30 -12.56 10.88
N ASP A 405 15.09 -11.77 11.94
CA ASP A 405 14.94 -12.26 13.29
C ASP A 405 13.46 -12.30 13.67
N CYS A 406 12.96 -13.44 14.18
CA CYS A 406 11.54 -13.57 14.50
C CYS A 406 11.27 -14.51 15.67
N ASN A 407 10.03 -14.49 16.19
CA ASN A 407 9.61 -15.47 17.19
C ASN A 407 9.20 -16.78 16.51
N VAL A 408 8.51 -16.71 15.38
CA VAL A 408 8.01 -17.89 14.66
C VAL A 408 8.40 -17.77 13.19
N PHE A 409 9.07 -18.81 12.68
CA PHE A 409 9.52 -18.85 11.29
C PHE A 409 8.35 -19.00 10.34
N PHE A 410 7.63 -20.11 10.39
CA PHE A 410 6.48 -20.35 9.54
C PHE A 410 5.27 -20.69 10.41
N ASN A 411 4.42 -19.71 10.65
CA ASN A 411 3.24 -19.89 11.51
C ASN A 411 2.03 -20.20 10.65
N VAL A 412 1.63 -21.48 10.65
CA VAL A 412 0.44 -21.94 9.92
C VAL A 412 -0.61 -22.35 10.94
N ILE A 413 -1.75 -21.66 10.97
CA ILE A 413 -2.92 -22.08 11.70
C ILE A 413 -3.75 -22.93 10.75
N GLN A 414 -3.57 -24.23 10.85
CA GLN A 414 -4.15 -25.22 9.93
C GLN A 414 -5.67 -25.23 9.95
N ARG A 415 -6.27 -25.19 8.75
CA ARG A 415 -7.70 -25.42 8.50
C ARG A 415 -7.83 -26.06 7.12
N GLU A 416 -7.82 -27.38 7.09
CA GLU A 416 -7.85 -28.20 5.86
C GLU A 416 -9.10 -27.96 5.01
N ASP A 417 -10.19 -27.57 5.65
CA ASP A 417 -11.48 -27.28 5.02
C ASP A 417 -11.58 -25.83 4.51
N GLN A 418 -10.53 -25.02 4.66
CA GLN A 418 -10.60 -23.60 4.37
C GLN A 418 -9.57 -23.13 3.33
N TYR A 419 -8.33 -23.63 3.36
CA TYR A 419 -7.28 -23.16 2.45
C TYR A 419 -6.30 -24.24 2.06
N HIS A 420 -5.79 -24.10 0.84
CA HIS A 420 -4.78 -24.94 0.21
C HIS A 420 -3.53 -24.12 -0.13
N LEU A 421 -2.38 -24.62 0.31
CA LEU A 421 -1.08 -23.98 0.07
C LEU A 421 -0.28 -24.85 -0.89
N SER A 422 0.29 -24.24 -1.96
CA SER A 422 1.05 -25.00 -2.96
C SER A 422 2.20 -24.18 -3.55
N ASN A 423 3.24 -24.89 -4.03
CA ASN A 423 4.36 -24.34 -4.78
C ASN A 423 5.10 -23.20 -4.00
N PHE A 424 5.37 -23.42 -2.71
CA PHE A 424 6.19 -22.48 -1.94
C PHE A 424 7.67 -22.72 -2.20
N THR A 425 8.44 -21.64 -2.33
CA THR A 425 9.89 -21.67 -2.52
C THR A 425 10.59 -20.80 -1.49
N PHE A 426 11.46 -21.41 -0.68
CA PHE A 426 12.35 -20.71 0.25
C PHE A 426 13.78 -20.88 -0.26
N GLU A 427 14.46 -19.77 -0.55
CA GLU A 427 15.82 -19.78 -1.11
C GLU A 427 16.70 -18.71 -0.45
N ASN A 428 17.93 -19.11 -0.04
CA ASN A 428 18.92 -18.20 0.54
C ASN A 428 18.36 -17.41 1.75
N LEU A 429 17.87 -18.11 2.76
CA LEU A 429 17.35 -17.51 3.98
C LEU A 429 18.32 -17.71 5.14
N ASP A 430 18.60 -16.65 5.91
CA ASP A 430 19.31 -16.69 7.21
C ASP A 430 18.37 -16.13 8.28
N ILE A 431 17.70 -17.02 8.99
CA ILE A 431 16.62 -16.68 9.92
C ILE A 431 17.03 -17.06 11.35
N THR A 432 16.84 -16.14 12.29
CA THR A 432 16.89 -16.45 13.72
C THR A 432 15.46 -16.55 14.25
N ALA A 433 15.08 -17.72 14.78
CA ALA A 433 13.70 -17.94 15.24
C ALA A 433 13.64 -18.74 16.54
N GLN A 434 12.65 -18.43 17.40
CA GLN A 434 12.37 -19.24 18.60
C GLN A 434 11.65 -20.55 18.24
N LYS A 435 10.67 -20.47 17.31
CA LYS A 435 9.97 -21.62 16.71
C LYS A 435 10.42 -21.76 15.27
N LYS A 436 11.05 -22.90 14.94
CA LYS A 436 11.82 -23.11 13.71
C LYS A 436 11.15 -24.06 12.72
N GLU A 437 9.95 -24.51 13.01
CA GLU A 437 9.23 -25.47 12.22
C GLU A 437 8.97 -24.96 10.80
N PHE A 438 9.17 -25.82 9.81
CA PHE A 438 8.98 -25.50 8.38
C PHE A 438 7.53 -25.77 7.91
N HIS A 439 6.81 -26.63 8.60
CA HIS A 439 5.45 -27.01 8.27
C HIS A 439 5.27 -27.47 6.81
N THR A 440 6.24 -28.25 6.31
CA THR A 440 6.23 -28.78 4.93
C THR A 440 5.01 -29.65 4.67
N GLU A 441 4.44 -30.26 5.71
CA GLU A 441 3.24 -31.08 5.66
C GLU A 441 1.96 -30.30 5.24
N TYR A 442 1.98 -28.98 5.36
CA TYR A 442 0.86 -28.12 5.00
C TYR A 442 0.96 -27.51 3.60
N VAL A 443 2.06 -27.76 2.90
CA VAL A 443 2.32 -27.14 1.60
C VAL A 443 2.61 -28.20 0.56
N GLU A 444 1.79 -28.30 -0.47
CA GLU A 444 2.06 -29.13 -1.63
C GLU A 444 3.19 -28.53 -2.47
N ASN A 445 4.20 -29.34 -2.87
CA ASN A 445 5.35 -28.91 -3.66
C ASN A 445 6.16 -27.78 -2.99
N PHE A 446 6.67 -28.03 -1.79
CA PHE A 446 7.51 -27.09 -1.07
C PHE A 446 8.99 -27.26 -1.42
N SER A 447 9.61 -26.23 -1.99
CA SER A 447 11.03 -26.18 -2.35
C SER A 447 11.84 -25.41 -1.31
N VAL A 448 12.91 -26.01 -0.77
CA VAL A 448 13.82 -25.39 0.22
C VAL A 448 15.25 -25.49 -0.29
N LYS A 449 15.94 -24.37 -0.46
CA LYS A 449 17.30 -24.30 -0.95
C LYS A 449 18.14 -23.27 -0.20
N ASN A 450 19.25 -23.69 0.40
CA ASN A 450 20.16 -22.82 1.16
C ASN A 450 19.42 -22.00 2.24
N VAL A 451 18.68 -22.69 3.09
CA VAL A 451 17.89 -22.09 4.18
C VAL A 451 18.49 -22.49 5.52
N ASN A 452 18.88 -21.49 6.30
CA ASN A 452 19.40 -21.65 7.65
C ASN A 452 18.40 -21.01 8.63
N VAL A 453 17.85 -21.82 9.53
CA VAL A 453 16.98 -21.36 10.63
C VAL A 453 17.62 -21.75 11.95
N LYS A 454 18.14 -20.78 12.69
CA LYS A 454 18.91 -20.96 13.95
C LYS A 454 18.20 -20.32 15.15
#